data_8038793345d3976162ada22ba9c65bdf
#
_entry.id   8038793345d3976162ada22ba9c65bdf
#
_cell.length_a   1.000
_cell.length_b   1.000
_cell.length_c   1.000
_cell.angle_alpha   90.00
_cell.angle_beta   90.00
_cell.angle_gamma   90.00
#
_symmetry.space_group_name_H-M   'P 1'
#
loop_
_entity.id
_entity.type
_entity.pdbx_description
1 polymer ?
#
loop_
_entity_poly.entity_id
_entity_poly.type
_entity_poly.pdbx_seq_one_letter_code
_entity_poly.pdbx_strand_id
1 'polypeptide(L)'
;MRLALAQTAPVDDVARNLTEVADVVAGAAAAGADLVVLPEYAMYSKKAIDPSFALVAEPLDGPFVAALEALARRLGLAILAGVVERSGDPHRPHNTIVSIDADGVLVGAYRKIHLFEAYGYSEGSGILEGPDVAPEPVVLGGLRLGPMACYDLRFPELARHYAAAGTDLLVVASSWVPGPHKAAQWRTLLQARAIENTCWAAGVSQAAPISIGSSLLAAPDGAVHVSLDESPGLAVVDLDPAALAQERAKDPNLRLRRLGTPHPADGARMGGPTVDH
;
A
#
# COMPACT_ATOMS: atom_id res chain seq x y z
N MET A 1 4.41 9.44 14.11
CA MET A 1 3.97 9.79 12.74
C MET A 1 2.44 9.77 12.70
N ARG A 2 1.84 10.79 12.14
CA ARG A 2 0.38 10.87 11.94
C ARG A 2 0.03 10.45 10.52
N LEU A 3 -0.70 9.35 10.38
CA LEU A 3 -1.10 8.73 9.12
C LEU A 3 -2.53 9.15 8.74
N ALA A 4 -2.74 9.57 7.50
CA ALA A 4 -4.06 9.81 6.92
C ALA A 4 -4.42 8.70 5.93
N LEU A 5 -5.58 8.09 6.10
CA LEU A 5 -6.20 7.15 5.17
C LEU A 5 -7.23 7.91 4.35
N ALA A 6 -6.95 8.14 3.06
CA ALA A 6 -7.79 8.93 2.17
C ALA A 6 -8.59 8.01 1.24
N GLN A 7 -9.82 7.70 1.61
CA GLN A 7 -10.75 6.89 0.84
C GLN A 7 -11.48 7.74 -0.20
N THR A 8 -10.96 7.80 -1.43
CA THR A 8 -11.53 8.56 -2.55
C THR A 8 -12.39 7.67 -3.46
N ALA A 9 -13.13 8.31 -4.36
CA ALA A 9 -13.97 7.64 -5.37
C ALA A 9 -13.52 8.03 -6.79
N PRO A 10 -12.29 7.63 -7.22
CA PRO A 10 -11.78 8.04 -8.52
C PRO A 10 -12.64 7.51 -9.66
N VAL A 11 -12.71 8.30 -10.73
CA VAL A 11 -13.49 8.05 -11.93
C VAL A 11 -12.58 7.95 -13.17
N ASP A 12 -13.17 7.80 -14.36
CA ASP A 12 -12.48 7.75 -15.65
C ASP A 12 -12.14 9.15 -16.22
N ASP A 13 -11.70 10.05 -15.32
CA ASP A 13 -11.28 11.42 -15.65
C ASP A 13 -10.08 11.82 -14.77
N VAL A 14 -8.90 11.87 -15.37
CA VAL A 14 -7.63 12.17 -14.66
C VAL A 14 -7.66 13.56 -14.04
N ALA A 15 -8.20 14.58 -14.72
CA ALA A 15 -8.20 15.96 -14.22
C ALA A 15 -9.13 16.11 -13.01
N ARG A 16 -10.30 15.47 -13.07
CA ARG A 16 -11.25 15.45 -11.95
C ARG A 16 -10.67 14.71 -10.76
N ASN A 17 -10.02 13.57 -10.98
CA ASN A 17 -9.37 12.80 -9.92
C ASN A 17 -8.22 13.59 -9.29
N LEU A 18 -7.42 14.30 -10.09
CA LEU A 18 -6.35 15.16 -9.55
C LEU A 18 -6.90 16.28 -8.65
N THR A 19 -8.06 16.85 -9.00
CA THR A 19 -8.74 17.84 -8.17
C THR A 19 -9.18 17.23 -6.84
N GLU A 20 -9.84 16.06 -6.86
CA GLU A 20 -10.25 15.34 -5.64
C GLU A 20 -9.05 14.96 -4.77
N VAL A 21 -7.97 14.49 -5.40
CA VAL A 21 -6.71 14.18 -4.70
C VAL A 21 -6.14 15.43 -4.04
N ALA A 22 -6.10 16.58 -4.73
CA ALA A 22 -5.59 17.83 -4.17
C ALA A 22 -6.40 18.27 -2.94
N ASP A 23 -7.72 18.15 -2.99
CA ASP A 23 -8.62 18.54 -1.90
C ASP A 23 -8.43 17.62 -0.68
N VAL A 24 -8.40 16.30 -0.88
CA VAL A 24 -8.25 15.36 0.24
C VAL A 24 -6.85 15.42 0.86
N VAL A 25 -5.80 15.63 0.07
CA VAL A 25 -4.42 15.82 0.55
C VAL A 25 -4.31 17.12 1.37
N ALA A 26 -4.95 18.21 0.90
CA ALA A 26 -5.03 19.44 1.67
C ALA A 26 -5.79 19.25 3.01
N GLY A 27 -6.88 18.47 2.99
CA GLY A 27 -7.59 18.08 4.20
C GLY A 27 -6.74 17.27 5.18
N ALA A 28 -5.93 16.34 4.68
CA ALA A 28 -4.98 15.57 5.49
C ALA A 28 -3.91 16.47 6.14
N ALA A 29 -3.35 17.41 5.36
CA ALA A 29 -2.38 18.37 5.87
C ALA A 29 -3.02 19.29 6.94
N ALA A 30 -4.23 19.78 6.73
CA ALA A 30 -4.97 20.58 7.70
C ALA A 30 -5.26 19.82 9.01
N ALA A 31 -5.43 18.50 8.93
CA ALA A 31 -5.57 17.61 10.08
C ALA A 31 -4.21 17.24 10.73
N GLY A 32 -3.10 17.78 10.24
CA GLY A 32 -1.75 17.59 10.77
C GLY A 32 -1.16 16.23 10.46
N ALA A 33 -1.54 15.60 9.36
CA ALA A 33 -0.93 14.35 8.92
C ALA A 33 0.50 14.57 8.41
N ASP A 34 1.38 13.59 8.68
CA ASP A 34 2.75 13.53 8.15
C ASP A 34 2.81 12.73 6.82
N LEU A 35 1.86 11.80 6.66
CA LEU A 35 1.74 10.92 5.51
C LEU A 35 0.26 10.74 5.15
N VAL A 36 -0.08 10.87 3.87
CA VAL A 36 -1.39 10.49 3.34
C VAL A 36 -1.25 9.30 2.38
N VAL A 37 -2.14 8.34 2.52
CA VAL A 37 -2.26 7.19 1.62
C VAL A 37 -3.55 7.30 0.84
N LEU A 38 -3.42 7.31 -0.49
CA LEU A 38 -4.49 7.27 -1.47
C LEU A 38 -4.68 5.82 -1.99
N PRO A 39 -5.85 5.46 -2.53
CA PRO A 39 -6.09 4.11 -3.00
C PRO A 39 -5.34 3.76 -4.28
N GLU A 40 -5.39 2.49 -4.66
CA GLU A 40 -5.03 2.00 -5.99
C GLU A 40 -5.82 2.76 -7.06
N TYR A 41 -5.19 3.05 -8.21
CA TYR A 41 -5.84 3.77 -9.31
C TYR A 41 -6.43 5.15 -8.94
N ALA A 42 -5.83 5.86 -7.98
CA ALA A 42 -6.26 7.21 -7.62
C ALA A 42 -6.19 8.18 -8.82
N MET A 43 -5.31 7.92 -9.78
CA MET A 43 -5.18 8.70 -11.01
C MET A 43 -6.35 8.50 -11.98
N TYR A 44 -6.79 7.24 -12.18
CA TYR A 44 -7.82 6.87 -13.16
C TYR A 44 -8.44 5.54 -12.78
N SER A 45 -9.76 5.46 -12.70
CA SER A 45 -10.45 4.24 -12.27
C SER A 45 -11.71 3.96 -13.05
N LYS A 46 -11.95 2.68 -13.32
CA LYS A 46 -13.16 2.14 -13.93
C LYS A 46 -13.51 0.80 -13.28
N LYS A 47 -14.75 0.36 -13.48
CA LYS A 47 -15.22 -0.92 -12.96
C LYS A 47 -14.44 -2.13 -13.52
N ALA A 48 -13.90 -2.00 -14.72
CA ALA A 48 -13.08 -3.02 -15.38
C ALA A 48 -11.93 -2.35 -16.13
N ILE A 49 -10.80 -3.03 -16.21
CA ILE A 49 -9.66 -2.61 -17.03
C ILE A 49 -10.06 -2.73 -18.52
N ASP A 50 -9.79 -1.68 -19.27
CA ASP A 50 -10.02 -1.62 -20.71
C ASP A 50 -8.89 -0.81 -21.40
N PRO A 51 -8.85 -0.72 -22.74
CA PRO A 51 -7.78 -0.01 -23.45
C PRO A 51 -7.59 1.47 -23.07
N SER A 52 -8.57 2.11 -22.41
CA SER A 52 -8.42 3.50 -21.96
C SER A 52 -7.35 3.68 -20.89
N PHE A 53 -7.03 2.64 -20.12
CA PHE A 53 -5.91 2.68 -19.15
C PHE A 53 -4.58 2.94 -19.86
N ALA A 54 -4.33 2.31 -21.01
CA ALA A 54 -3.11 2.57 -21.80
C ALA A 54 -3.08 3.98 -22.39
N LEU A 55 -4.26 4.57 -22.71
CA LEU A 55 -4.34 5.91 -23.27
C LEU A 55 -4.05 7.01 -22.25
N VAL A 56 -4.36 6.79 -20.96
CA VAL A 56 -4.13 7.74 -19.89
C VAL A 56 -2.82 7.51 -19.14
N ALA A 57 -2.10 6.42 -19.46
CA ALA A 57 -0.88 6.05 -18.78
C ALA A 57 0.23 7.09 -18.97
N GLU A 58 0.82 7.54 -17.87
CA GLU A 58 1.91 8.51 -17.84
C GLU A 58 3.22 7.87 -17.37
N PRO A 59 4.39 8.38 -17.80
CA PRO A 59 5.66 8.01 -17.17
C PRO A 59 5.70 8.54 -15.73
N LEU A 60 6.61 8.03 -14.89
CA LEU A 60 6.74 8.47 -13.50
C LEU A 60 7.14 9.94 -13.32
N ASP A 61 7.70 10.57 -14.35
CA ASP A 61 7.96 12.01 -14.44
C ASP A 61 6.84 12.78 -15.18
N GLY A 62 5.68 12.15 -15.32
CA GLY A 62 4.50 12.71 -16.01
C GLY A 62 3.72 13.73 -15.17
N PRO A 63 2.73 14.40 -15.79
CA PRO A 63 1.96 15.49 -15.19
C PRO A 63 1.28 15.12 -13.86
N PHE A 64 0.73 13.90 -13.73
CA PHE A 64 0.02 13.51 -12.52
C PHE A 64 0.99 13.37 -11.33
N VAL A 65 2.11 12.66 -11.51
CA VAL A 65 3.13 12.51 -10.45
C VAL A 65 3.75 13.85 -10.12
N ALA A 66 4.08 14.68 -11.12
CA ALA A 66 4.60 16.04 -10.90
C ALA A 66 3.63 16.92 -10.07
N ALA A 67 2.33 16.77 -10.27
CA ALA A 67 1.34 17.46 -9.46
C ALA A 67 1.32 16.95 -8.00
N LEU A 68 1.46 15.64 -7.77
CA LEU A 68 1.60 15.06 -6.42
C LEU A 68 2.87 15.57 -5.72
N GLU A 69 4.01 15.61 -6.43
CA GLU A 69 5.28 16.16 -5.91
C GLU A 69 5.14 17.64 -5.50
N ALA A 70 4.46 18.43 -6.32
CA ALA A 70 4.18 19.84 -6.01
C ALA A 70 3.26 19.99 -4.79
N LEU A 71 2.24 19.11 -4.65
CA LEU A 71 1.36 19.06 -3.48
C LEU A 71 2.13 18.69 -2.21
N ALA A 72 2.92 17.62 -2.26
CA ALA A 72 3.74 17.15 -1.15
C ALA A 72 4.67 18.25 -0.63
N ARG A 73 5.44 18.86 -1.53
CA ARG A 73 6.37 19.96 -1.21
C ARG A 73 5.66 21.18 -0.64
N ARG A 74 4.53 21.58 -1.23
CA ARG A 74 3.77 22.76 -0.78
C ARG A 74 3.19 22.57 0.61
N LEU A 75 2.75 21.36 0.95
CA LEU A 75 2.03 21.07 2.19
C LEU A 75 2.94 20.46 3.28
N GLY A 76 4.19 20.08 2.93
CA GLY A 76 5.11 19.41 3.84
C GLY A 76 4.61 18.03 4.26
N LEU A 77 3.95 17.28 3.36
CA LEU A 77 3.22 16.05 3.62
C LEU A 77 3.65 14.96 2.64
N ALA A 78 4.09 13.81 3.13
CA ALA A 78 4.40 12.67 2.28
C ALA A 78 3.13 12.06 1.67
N ILE A 79 3.22 11.53 0.44
CA ILE A 79 2.08 10.98 -0.32
C ILE A 79 2.41 9.58 -0.85
N LEU A 80 1.53 8.60 -0.59
CA LEU A 80 1.46 7.35 -1.34
C LEU A 80 0.20 7.35 -2.19
N ALA A 81 0.33 7.04 -3.50
CA ALA A 81 -0.81 7.07 -4.43
C ALA A 81 -0.72 6.00 -5.50
N GLY A 82 -1.86 5.40 -5.87
CA GLY A 82 -1.97 4.51 -7.02
C GLY A 82 -2.08 5.28 -8.34
N VAL A 83 -1.19 4.99 -9.28
CA VAL A 83 -1.14 5.61 -10.61
C VAL A 83 -1.16 4.56 -11.72
N VAL A 84 -1.50 4.99 -12.93
CA VAL A 84 -1.40 4.19 -14.16
C VAL A 84 -0.11 4.59 -14.86
N GLU A 85 0.94 3.76 -14.66
CA GLU A 85 2.28 4.05 -15.18
C GLU A 85 2.45 3.49 -16.59
N ARG A 86 2.97 4.29 -17.51
CA ARG A 86 3.35 3.84 -18.85
C ARG A 86 4.45 2.77 -18.76
N SER A 87 4.22 1.64 -19.41
CA SER A 87 5.17 0.55 -19.50
C SER A 87 5.91 0.51 -20.86
N GLY A 88 6.76 -0.50 -21.05
CA GLY A 88 7.33 -0.82 -22.36
C GLY A 88 6.33 -1.47 -23.33
N ASP A 89 5.17 -1.93 -22.85
CA ASP A 89 4.08 -2.46 -23.68
C ASP A 89 3.07 -1.33 -23.94
N PRO A 90 2.83 -0.92 -25.19
CA PRO A 90 1.93 0.19 -25.50
C PRO A 90 0.47 -0.06 -25.17
N HIS A 91 0.09 -1.31 -24.88
CA HIS A 91 -1.28 -1.72 -24.60
C HIS A 91 -1.53 -2.05 -23.12
N ARG A 92 -0.47 -2.29 -22.35
CA ARG A 92 -0.56 -2.70 -20.95
C ARG A 92 0.32 -1.83 -20.07
N PRO A 93 -0.23 -0.76 -19.45
CA PRO A 93 0.49 0.01 -18.43
C PRO A 93 0.71 -0.81 -17.16
N HIS A 94 1.57 -0.34 -16.27
CA HIS A 94 1.68 -0.86 -14.90
C HIS A 94 0.64 -0.23 -13.97
N ASN A 95 0.18 -1.00 -13.00
CA ASN A 95 -0.49 -0.54 -11.80
C ASN A 95 0.60 -0.26 -10.75
N THR A 96 0.83 1.01 -10.45
CA THR A 96 2.00 1.44 -9.66
C THR A 96 1.59 2.26 -8.45
N ILE A 97 2.19 1.96 -7.29
CA ILE A 97 2.09 2.79 -6.09
C ILE A 97 3.34 3.67 -6.02
N VAL A 98 3.17 4.96 -6.19
CA VAL A 98 4.24 5.95 -6.01
C VAL A 98 4.35 6.38 -4.57
N SER A 99 5.58 6.62 -4.11
CA SER A 99 5.92 7.11 -2.78
C SER A 99 6.70 8.41 -2.92
N ILE A 100 6.12 9.51 -2.44
CA ILE A 100 6.66 10.86 -2.53
C ILE A 100 6.89 11.38 -1.12
N ASP A 101 8.07 11.89 -0.83
CA ASP A 101 8.37 12.45 0.48
C ASP A 101 7.80 13.87 0.68
N ALA A 102 7.94 14.41 1.90
CA ALA A 102 7.42 15.73 2.24
C ALA A 102 8.15 16.89 1.51
N ASP A 103 9.34 16.65 0.95
CA ASP A 103 10.07 17.60 0.11
C ASP A 103 9.62 17.53 -1.34
N GLY A 104 8.67 16.65 -1.67
CA GLY A 104 8.13 16.44 -3.00
C GLY A 104 9.09 15.69 -3.92
N VAL A 105 9.85 14.75 -3.39
CA VAL A 105 10.73 13.88 -4.16
C VAL A 105 10.10 12.51 -4.29
N LEU A 106 10.04 11.96 -5.50
CA LEU A 106 9.65 10.57 -5.73
C LEU A 106 10.77 9.65 -5.22
N VAL A 107 10.52 8.99 -4.08
CA VAL A 107 11.50 8.12 -3.40
C VAL A 107 11.27 6.63 -3.63
N GLY A 108 10.15 6.25 -4.25
CA GLY A 108 9.84 4.87 -4.56
C GLY A 108 8.67 4.72 -5.53
N ALA A 109 8.69 3.62 -6.29
CA ALA A 109 7.61 3.20 -7.17
C ALA A 109 7.49 1.68 -7.09
N TYR A 110 6.38 1.19 -6.56
CA TYR A 110 6.05 -0.22 -6.47
C TYR A 110 5.08 -0.59 -7.59
N ARG A 111 5.50 -1.40 -8.54
CA ARG A 111 4.64 -1.98 -9.59
C ARG A 111 4.03 -3.26 -9.07
N LYS A 112 2.71 -3.37 -9.12
CA LYS A 112 1.95 -4.54 -8.64
C LYS A 112 2.45 -5.83 -9.28
N ILE A 113 2.82 -6.81 -8.45
CA ILE A 113 3.37 -8.09 -8.90
C ILE A 113 2.30 -9.18 -9.00
N HIS A 114 1.24 -9.13 -8.16
CA HIS A 114 0.15 -10.11 -8.22
C HIS A 114 -1.10 -9.47 -8.83
N LEU A 115 -1.27 -9.67 -10.13
CA LEU A 115 -2.47 -9.20 -10.84
C LEU A 115 -3.70 -10.02 -10.43
N PHE A 116 -4.88 -9.39 -10.49
CA PHE A 116 -6.13 -10.03 -10.11
C PHE A 116 -6.61 -10.98 -11.22
N GLU A 117 -6.30 -12.27 -11.05
CA GLU A 117 -6.65 -13.36 -11.97
C GLU A 117 -7.63 -14.32 -11.26
N ALA A 118 -8.86 -13.86 -11.00
CA ALA A 118 -9.82 -14.65 -10.24
C ALA A 118 -11.27 -14.34 -10.61
N TYR A 119 -12.16 -15.27 -10.31
CA TYR A 119 -13.61 -15.14 -10.55
C TYR A 119 -13.98 -14.87 -12.02
N GLY A 120 -13.19 -15.39 -12.96
CA GLY A 120 -13.41 -15.18 -14.41
C GLY A 120 -12.98 -13.81 -14.92
N TYR A 121 -12.25 -13.02 -14.12
CA TYR A 121 -11.65 -11.74 -14.48
C TYR A 121 -10.14 -11.87 -14.58
N SER A 122 -9.54 -11.21 -15.60
CA SER A 122 -8.09 -11.13 -15.80
C SER A 122 -7.66 -9.68 -15.89
N GLU A 123 -6.96 -9.18 -14.85
CA GLU A 123 -6.32 -7.86 -14.87
C GLU A 123 -5.15 -7.84 -15.85
N GLY A 124 -4.42 -8.97 -15.98
CA GLY A 124 -3.28 -9.12 -16.88
C GLY A 124 -3.62 -8.99 -18.37
N SER A 125 -4.91 -9.06 -18.74
CA SER A 125 -5.34 -8.76 -20.12
C SER A 125 -5.09 -7.30 -20.52
N GLY A 126 -5.00 -6.36 -19.56
CA GLY A 126 -4.84 -4.93 -19.83
C GLY A 126 -3.81 -4.23 -18.94
N ILE A 127 -3.21 -4.92 -17.98
CA ILE A 127 -2.16 -4.41 -17.09
C ILE A 127 -0.93 -5.32 -17.20
N LEU A 128 0.24 -4.71 -17.24
CA LEU A 128 1.51 -5.43 -17.21
C LEU A 128 1.95 -5.59 -15.74
N GLU A 129 2.26 -6.82 -15.37
CA GLU A 129 2.79 -7.14 -14.04
C GLU A 129 4.12 -6.42 -13.77
N GLY A 130 4.39 -6.14 -12.50
CA GLY A 130 5.68 -5.65 -12.04
C GLY A 130 6.78 -6.70 -12.22
N PRO A 131 8.05 -6.30 -12.10
CA PRO A 131 9.18 -7.22 -12.24
C PRO A 131 9.16 -8.29 -11.14
N ASP A 132 9.62 -9.48 -11.49
CA ASP A 132 9.77 -10.64 -10.58
C ASP A 132 10.99 -10.45 -9.65
N VAL A 133 11.04 -9.29 -9.00
CA VAL A 133 12.11 -8.89 -8.08
C VAL A 133 11.47 -8.46 -6.77
N ALA A 134 12.01 -8.95 -5.68
CA ALA A 134 11.55 -8.61 -4.35
C ALA A 134 11.68 -7.10 -4.10
N PRO A 135 10.57 -6.38 -3.78
CA PRO A 135 10.61 -4.93 -3.61
C PRO A 135 11.26 -4.53 -2.28
N GLU A 136 11.97 -3.41 -2.28
CA GLU A 136 12.52 -2.84 -1.06
C GLU A 136 11.51 -1.94 -0.33
N PRO A 137 11.55 -1.89 1.01
CA PRO A 137 10.76 -0.93 1.77
C PRO A 137 11.18 0.51 1.46
N VAL A 138 10.22 1.43 1.50
CA VAL A 138 10.45 2.88 1.35
C VAL A 138 10.50 3.53 2.74
N VAL A 139 11.41 4.48 2.95
CA VAL A 139 11.48 5.24 4.21
C VAL A 139 10.76 6.58 4.05
N LEU A 140 9.68 6.78 4.80
CA LEU A 140 8.93 8.03 4.86
C LEU A 140 8.60 8.37 6.31
N GLY A 141 8.78 9.64 6.69
CA GLY A 141 8.46 10.10 8.06
C GLY A 141 9.17 9.33 9.17
N GLY A 142 10.34 8.74 8.88
CA GLY A 142 11.13 7.94 9.83
C GLY A 142 10.65 6.49 9.99
N LEU A 143 9.61 6.05 9.28
CA LEU A 143 9.14 4.68 9.26
C LEU A 143 9.52 3.98 7.94
N ARG A 144 9.74 2.67 8.02
CA ARG A 144 9.90 1.79 6.85
C ARG A 144 8.54 1.29 6.41
N LEU A 145 8.16 1.60 5.19
CA LEU A 145 6.87 1.25 4.60
C LEU A 145 7.02 0.15 3.55
N GLY A 146 6.13 -0.84 3.57
CA GLY A 146 6.02 -1.88 2.55
C GLY A 146 4.78 -1.63 1.67
N PRO A 147 4.91 -0.97 0.50
CA PRO A 147 3.77 -0.75 -0.39
C PRO A 147 3.30 -2.04 -1.05
N MET A 148 1.99 -2.26 -1.07
CA MET A 148 1.31 -3.39 -1.69
C MET A 148 0.08 -2.87 -2.44
N ALA A 149 -0.34 -3.54 -3.51
CA ALA A 149 -1.51 -3.15 -4.29
C ALA A 149 -2.58 -4.24 -4.27
N CYS A 150 -3.72 -3.96 -3.65
CA CYS A 150 -4.97 -4.72 -3.74
C CYS A 150 -4.78 -6.25 -3.54
N TYR A 151 -4.72 -7.01 -4.63
CA TYR A 151 -4.66 -8.47 -4.63
C TYR A 151 -3.39 -9.01 -3.97
N ASP A 152 -2.31 -8.22 -3.89
CA ASP A 152 -1.09 -8.56 -3.13
C ASP A 152 -1.39 -8.91 -1.67
N LEU A 153 -2.46 -8.35 -1.10
CA LEU A 153 -2.88 -8.65 0.27
C LEU A 153 -3.16 -10.14 0.50
N ARG A 154 -3.48 -10.91 -0.55
CA ARG A 154 -3.72 -12.35 -0.45
C ARG A 154 -2.44 -13.18 -0.35
N PHE A 155 -1.30 -12.58 -0.64
CA PHE A 155 -0.01 -13.25 -0.68
C PHE A 155 0.82 -12.90 0.56
N PRO A 156 0.80 -13.76 1.60
CA PRO A 156 1.55 -13.50 2.83
C PRO A 156 3.06 -13.41 2.60
N GLU A 157 3.56 -14.01 1.51
CA GLU A 157 4.97 -14.03 1.14
C GLU A 157 5.52 -12.61 0.95
N LEU A 158 4.76 -11.72 0.26
CA LEU A 158 5.16 -10.34 0.03
C LEU A 158 5.22 -9.54 1.34
N ALA A 159 4.16 -9.66 2.17
CA ALA A 159 4.14 -9.01 3.48
C ALA A 159 5.29 -9.51 4.38
N ARG A 160 5.58 -10.81 4.32
CA ARG A 160 6.67 -11.44 5.07
C ARG A 160 8.03 -10.99 4.57
N HIS A 161 8.20 -10.80 3.25
CA HIS A 161 9.41 -10.25 2.66
C HIS A 161 9.68 -8.84 3.23
N TYR A 162 8.69 -7.95 3.18
CA TYR A 162 8.79 -6.61 3.77
C TYR A 162 9.10 -6.63 5.28
N ALA A 163 8.44 -7.51 6.03
CA ALA A 163 8.69 -7.65 7.46
C ALA A 163 10.12 -8.11 7.75
N ALA A 164 10.68 -9.01 6.92
CA ALA A 164 12.07 -9.46 7.02
C ALA A 164 13.06 -8.33 6.75
N ALA A 165 12.69 -7.36 5.91
CA ALA A 165 13.46 -6.14 5.65
C ALA A 165 13.25 -5.04 6.71
N GLY A 166 12.51 -5.33 7.80
CA GLY A 166 12.31 -4.43 8.94
C GLY A 166 11.21 -3.39 8.75
N THR A 167 10.20 -3.68 7.93
CA THR A 167 9.05 -2.79 7.70
C THR A 167 8.26 -2.56 8.99
N ASP A 168 7.88 -1.31 9.21
CA ASP A 168 7.07 -0.85 10.33
C ASP A 168 5.58 -0.77 9.98
N LEU A 169 5.27 -0.42 8.74
CA LEU A 169 3.92 -0.23 8.22
C LEU A 169 3.77 -0.86 6.84
N LEU A 170 2.93 -1.88 6.72
CA LEU A 170 2.44 -2.35 5.43
C LEU A 170 1.34 -1.40 4.95
N VAL A 171 1.44 -0.95 3.71
CA VAL A 171 0.46 -0.04 3.09
C VAL A 171 -0.17 -0.74 1.90
N VAL A 172 -1.46 -1.04 1.97
CA VAL A 172 -2.21 -1.70 0.90
C VAL A 172 -3.16 -0.71 0.25
N ALA A 173 -2.72 -0.12 -0.86
CA ALA A 173 -3.59 0.70 -1.70
C ALA A 173 -4.46 -0.21 -2.57
N SER A 174 -5.79 -0.01 -2.59
CA SER A 174 -6.70 -0.99 -3.18
C SER A 174 -7.89 -0.37 -3.93
N SER A 175 -8.31 -1.10 -4.96
CA SER A 175 -9.65 -1.08 -5.54
C SER A 175 -10.33 -2.42 -5.23
N TRP A 176 -10.62 -2.68 -3.95
CA TRP A 176 -11.13 -3.98 -3.49
C TRP A 176 -12.59 -4.16 -3.92
N VAL A 177 -12.81 -4.94 -4.98
CA VAL A 177 -14.13 -5.09 -5.60
C VAL A 177 -15.17 -5.70 -4.64
N PRO A 178 -16.43 -5.21 -4.67
CA PRO A 178 -17.52 -5.72 -3.83
C PRO A 178 -17.90 -7.16 -4.21
N GLY A 179 -18.52 -7.87 -3.27
CA GLY A 179 -19.00 -9.23 -3.45
C GLY A 179 -19.21 -9.94 -2.12
N PRO A 180 -19.76 -11.18 -2.13
CA PRO A 180 -19.98 -11.95 -0.91
C PRO A 180 -18.68 -12.10 -0.10
N HIS A 181 -18.73 -11.77 1.19
CA HIS A 181 -17.62 -11.87 2.14
C HIS A 181 -16.39 -10.99 1.83
N LYS A 182 -16.41 -10.13 0.79
CA LYS A 182 -15.24 -9.34 0.38
C LYS A 182 -14.76 -8.36 1.46
N ALA A 183 -15.68 -7.68 2.15
CA ALA A 183 -15.33 -6.79 3.26
C ALA A 183 -14.76 -7.57 4.45
N ALA A 184 -15.33 -8.74 4.78
CA ALA A 184 -14.77 -9.60 5.83
C ALA A 184 -13.37 -10.11 5.48
N GLN A 185 -13.13 -10.55 4.23
CA GLN A 185 -11.82 -10.97 3.76
C GLN A 185 -10.79 -9.83 3.85
N TRP A 186 -11.16 -8.62 3.41
CA TRP A 186 -10.32 -7.43 3.50
C TRP A 186 -9.83 -7.18 4.93
N ARG A 187 -10.80 -7.08 5.87
CA ARG A 187 -10.50 -6.86 7.27
C ARG A 187 -9.64 -7.97 7.87
N THR A 188 -10.03 -9.23 7.65
CA THR A 188 -9.31 -10.39 8.19
C THR A 188 -7.88 -10.46 7.67
N LEU A 189 -7.67 -10.21 6.38
CA LEU A 189 -6.33 -10.26 5.79
C LEU A 189 -5.43 -9.15 6.32
N LEU A 190 -5.93 -7.91 6.44
CA LEU A 190 -5.15 -6.80 7.01
C LEU A 190 -4.74 -7.08 8.46
N GLN A 191 -5.67 -7.57 9.29
CA GLN A 191 -5.37 -7.97 10.66
C GLN A 191 -4.35 -9.12 10.70
N ALA A 192 -4.49 -10.13 9.83
CA ALA A 192 -3.53 -11.23 9.74
C ALA A 192 -2.12 -10.72 9.37
N ARG A 193 -2.02 -9.82 8.37
CA ARG A 193 -0.72 -9.23 7.97
C ARG A 193 -0.09 -8.43 9.11
N ALA A 194 -0.89 -7.71 9.90
CA ALA A 194 -0.40 -6.98 11.05
C ALA A 194 0.14 -7.92 12.14
N ILE A 195 -0.66 -8.91 12.55
CA ILE A 195 -0.33 -9.86 13.62
C ILE A 195 0.90 -10.69 13.28
N GLU A 196 0.88 -11.40 12.15
CA GLU A 196 1.93 -12.36 11.77
C GLU A 196 3.28 -11.71 11.46
N ASN A 197 3.29 -10.39 11.18
CA ASN A 197 4.49 -9.61 10.88
C ASN A 197 4.87 -8.61 11.97
N THR A 198 4.10 -8.52 13.04
CA THR A 198 4.27 -7.59 14.16
C THR A 198 4.59 -6.18 13.65
N CYS A 199 3.70 -5.66 12.80
CA CYS A 199 3.79 -4.32 12.21
C CYS A 199 2.38 -3.74 12.05
N TRP A 200 2.26 -2.44 11.78
CA TRP A 200 0.97 -1.90 11.35
C TRP A 200 0.62 -2.36 9.93
N ALA A 201 -0.67 -2.49 9.64
CA ALA A 201 -1.19 -2.72 8.31
C ALA A 201 -2.31 -1.74 8.00
N ALA A 202 -2.03 -0.78 7.12
CA ALA A 202 -3.00 0.20 6.63
C ALA A 202 -3.54 -0.27 5.27
N GLY A 203 -4.85 -0.50 5.20
CA GLY A 203 -5.55 -0.75 3.95
C GLY A 203 -6.37 0.47 3.55
N VAL A 204 -6.11 1.03 2.37
CA VAL A 204 -6.85 2.16 1.81
C VAL A 204 -7.50 1.72 0.52
N SER A 205 -8.82 1.54 0.55
CA SER A 205 -9.61 1.13 -0.62
C SER A 205 -10.33 2.34 -1.22
N GLN A 206 -10.60 2.26 -2.52
CA GLN A 206 -11.56 3.18 -3.13
C GLN A 206 -12.93 3.04 -2.45
N ALA A 207 -13.70 4.12 -2.43
CA ALA A 207 -15.08 4.13 -1.95
C ALA A 207 -16.03 3.39 -2.91
N ALA A 208 -17.24 3.11 -2.43
CA ALA A 208 -18.32 2.60 -3.27
C ALA A 208 -18.68 3.61 -4.38
N PRO A 209 -19.23 3.17 -5.54
CA PRO A 209 -19.72 1.81 -5.81
C PRO A 209 -18.70 0.87 -6.48
N ILE A 210 -17.54 1.35 -6.93
CA ILE A 210 -16.55 0.50 -7.63
C ILE A 210 -15.90 -0.47 -6.66
N SER A 211 -15.63 -0.03 -5.45
CA SER A 211 -14.98 -0.81 -4.40
C SER A 211 -15.80 -0.84 -3.11
N ILE A 212 -15.31 -1.55 -2.10
CA ILE A 212 -16.04 -1.72 -0.83
C ILE A 212 -15.89 -0.55 0.13
N GLY A 213 -15.01 0.43 -0.13
CA GLY A 213 -14.57 1.33 0.93
C GLY A 213 -13.86 0.57 2.04
N SER A 214 -14.30 0.79 3.28
CA SER A 214 -13.82 0.04 4.45
C SER A 214 -12.31 0.14 4.70
N SER A 215 -11.72 1.29 4.36
CA SER A 215 -10.31 1.56 4.69
C SER A 215 -10.09 1.47 6.20
N LEU A 216 -8.99 0.86 6.61
CA LEU A 216 -8.71 0.64 8.03
C LEU A 216 -7.21 0.59 8.34
N LEU A 217 -6.86 0.82 9.61
CA LEU A 217 -5.56 0.54 10.18
C LEU A 217 -5.69 -0.60 11.20
N ALA A 218 -4.95 -1.69 10.97
CA ALA A 218 -4.74 -2.75 11.95
C ALA A 218 -3.41 -2.55 12.67
N ALA A 219 -3.45 -2.67 14.01
CA ALA A 219 -2.27 -2.61 14.87
C ALA A 219 -1.53 -3.96 14.89
N PRO A 220 -0.29 -4.00 15.37
CA PRO A 220 0.52 -5.22 15.45
C PRO A 220 -0.11 -6.36 16.25
N ASP A 221 -0.99 -6.05 17.21
CA ASP A 221 -1.78 -7.02 17.99
C ASP A 221 -3.09 -7.44 17.29
N GLY A 222 -3.37 -6.89 16.11
CA GLY A 222 -4.59 -7.14 15.34
C GLY A 222 -5.77 -6.24 15.68
N ALA A 223 -5.65 -5.34 16.66
CA ALA A 223 -6.72 -4.37 16.94
C ALA A 223 -6.91 -3.42 15.75
N VAL A 224 -8.17 -3.09 15.45
CA VAL A 224 -8.47 -2.07 14.43
C VAL A 224 -8.59 -0.71 15.12
N HIS A 225 -7.61 0.18 14.87
CA HIS A 225 -7.54 1.49 15.50
C HIS A 225 -8.48 2.51 14.84
N VAL A 226 -8.68 2.40 13.54
CA VAL A 226 -9.61 3.23 12.78
C VAL A 226 -10.16 2.45 11.60
N SER A 227 -11.40 2.71 11.24
CA SER A 227 -12.01 2.20 10.01
C SER A 227 -13.02 3.21 9.46
N LEU A 228 -13.08 3.33 8.13
CA LEU A 228 -14.10 4.06 7.40
C LEU A 228 -15.23 3.11 6.99
N ASP A 229 -16.37 3.67 6.63
CA ASP A 229 -17.48 2.95 6.00
C ASP A 229 -17.26 2.80 4.47
N GLU A 230 -18.31 2.69 3.69
CA GLU A 230 -18.23 2.56 2.23
C GLU A 230 -18.10 3.89 1.49
N SER A 231 -18.35 5.02 2.19
CA SER A 231 -18.40 6.37 1.59
C SER A 231 -17.00 6.98 1.43
N PRO A 232 -16.81 7.96 0.53
CA PRO A 232 -15.58 8.75 0.52
C PRO A 232 -15.33 9.38 1.90
N GLY A 233 -14.08 9.39 2.35
CA GLY A 233 -13.76 9.89 3.68
C GLY A 233 -12.26 9.98 3.94
N LEU A 234 -11.92 10.67 5.00
CA LEU A 234 -10.56 10.87 5.50
C LEU A 234 -10.51 10.50 6.98
N ALA A 235 -9.64 9.58 7.33
CA ALA A 235 -9.35 9.23 8.72
C ALA A 235 -7.88 9.51 9.04
N VAL A 236 -7.63 10.12 10.21
CA VAL A 236 -6.26 10.44 10.65
C VAL A 236 -6.00 9.73 11.97
N VAL A 237 -4.83 9.09 12.08
CA VAL A 237 -4.47 8.27 13.24
C VAL A 237 -2.97 8.39 13.55
N ASP A 238 -2.63 8.40 14.83
CA ASP A 238 -1.24 8.45 15.28
C ASP A 238 -0.64 7.04 15.31
N LEU A 239 0.57 6.89 14.72
CA LEU A 239 1.41 5.71 14.82
C LEU A 239 2.52 6.00 15.83
N ASP A 240 2.57 5.21 16.92
CA ASP A 240 3.60 5.34 17.96
C ASP A 240 4.69 4.28 17.79
N PRO A 241 5.90 4.66 17.32
CA PRO A 241 7.01 3.72 17.17
C PRO A 241 7.41 3.00 18.47
N ALA A 242 7.19 3.65 19.63
CA ALA A 242 7.49 3.02 20.92
C ALA A 242 6.51 1.87 21.21
N ALA A 243 5.21 2.04 20.89
CA ALA A 243 4.23 0.96 21.01
C ALA A 243 4.56 -0.21 20.08
N LEU A 244 4.99 0.05 18.85
CA LEU A 244 5.44 -1.01 17.93
C LEU A 244 6.66 -1.77 18.50
N ALA A 245 7.67 -1.06 19.03
CA ALA A 245 8.84 -1.67 19.61
C ALA A 245 8.49 -2.54 20.83
N GLN A 246 7.55 -2.10 21.67
CA GLN A 246 7.05 -2.87 22.80
C GLN A 246 6.35 -4.15 22.33
N GLU A 247 5.52 -4.08 21.30
CA GLU A 247 4.80 -5.25 20.79
C GLU A 247 5.77 -6.28 20.19
N ARG A 248 6.77 -5.83 19.43
CA ARG A 248 7.84 -6.68 18.90
C ARG A 248 8.68 -7.34 20.01
N ALA A 249 8.82 -6.68 21.16
CA ALA A 249 9.51 -7.25 22.31
C ALA A 249 8.68 -8.33 23.02
N LYS A 250 7.35 -8.17 23.09
CA LYS A 250 6.42 -9.15 23.66
C LYS A 250 6.27 -10.38 22.78
N ASP A 251 6.10 -10.17 21.47
CA ASP A 251 5.96 -11.26 20.48
C ASP A 251 7.10 -11.23 19.46
N PRO A 252 8.22 -11.94 19.71
CA PRO A 252 9.35 -12.02 18.80
C PRO A 252 9.17 -13.02 17.66
N ASN A 253 7.94 -13.18 17.14
CA ASN A 253 7.54 -14.20 16.16
C ASN A 253 8.44 -14.24 14.92
N LEU A 254 8.87 -13.07 14.42
CA LEU A 254 9.77 -12.98 13.26
C LEU A 254 11.14 -13.61 13.52
N ARG A 255 11.66 -13.55 14.76
CA ARG A 255 12.92 -14.19 15.15
C ARG A 255 12.77 -15.69 15.40
N LEU A 256 11.56 -16.16 15.67
CA LEU A 256 11.26 -17.56 15.96
C LEU A 256 10.97 -18.40 14.71
N ARG A 257 10.95 -17.78 13.54
CA ARG A 257 10.71 -18.48 12.26
C ARG A 257 11.73 -19.59 12.04
N ARG A 258 11.26 -20.71 11.52
CA ARG A 258 12.09 -21.88 11.17
C ARG A 258 12.14 -22.13 9.66
N LEU A 259 11.23 -21.52 8.90
CA LEU A 259 11.10 -21.64 7.44
C LEU A 259 11.14 -20.25 6.82
N GLY A 260 11.63 -20.14 5.60
CA GLY A 260 11.73 -18.90 4.83
C GLY A 260 13.16 -18.38 4.71
N THR A 261 13.34 -17.20 4.11
CA THR A 261 14.64 -16.54 3.96
C THR A 261 15.26 -16.25 5.32
N PRO A 262 16.53 -16.59 5.54
CA PRO A 262 17.23 -16.21 6.78
C PRO A 262 17.20 -14.69 6.96
N HIS A 263 16.83 -14.23 8.16
CA HIS A 263 17.02 -12.84 8.53
C HIS A 263 18.52 -12.54 8.60
N PRO A 264 19.03 -11.36 8.22
CA PRO A 264 20.46 -11.01 8.37
C PRO A 264 21.00 -11.18 9.79
N ALA A 265 20.15 -11.11 10.83
CA ALA A 265 20.48 -11.42 12.22
C ALA A 265 20.55 -12.94 12.51
N ASP A 266 20.13 -13.81 11.62
CA ASP A 266 20.15 -15.27 11.82
C ASP A 266 21.54 -15.87 11.53
N GLY A 267 22.46 -15.13 10.93
CA GLY A 267 23.86 -15.53 10.74
C GLY A 267 24.62 -15.85 12.04
N ALA A 268 24.10 -15.45 13.19
CA ALA A 268 24.68 -15.75 14.50
C ALA A 268 24.25 -17.14 15.07
N ARG A 269 23.32 -17.86 14.44
CA ARG A 269 22.79 -19.15 14.92
C ARG A 269 23.27 -20.39 14.17
N MET A 270 24.09 -20.23 13.13
CA MET A 270 24.61 -21.36 12.32
C MET A 270 25.85 -22.03 12.96
N GLY A 271 26.16 -21.73 14.23
CA GLY A 271 27.25 -22.33 15.00
C GLY A 271 26.78 -23.26 16.14
N GLY A 272 25.79 -24.11 15.89
CA GLY A 272 25.45 -25.20 16.81
C GLY A 272 26.47 -26.35 16.64
N PRO A 273 26.85 -27.08 17.70
CA PRO A 273 27.84 -28.11 17.62
C PRO A 273 27.40 -29.24 16.70
N THR A 274 28.27 -29.62 15.76
CA THR A 274 28.15 -30.88 15.03
C THR A 274 28.20 -32.02 16.05
N VAL A 275 27.09 -32.73 16.17
CA VAL A 275 27.08 -33.98 16.91
C VAL A 275 27.61 -35.04 15.95
N ASP A 276 28.87 -35.43 16.11
CA ASP A 276 29.43 -36.62 15.44
C ASP A 276 28.73 -37.85 15.99
N HIS A 277 28.18 -38.64 15.11
CA HIS A 277 27.76 -40.03 15.35
C HIS A 277 28.68 -41.00 14.66
#